data_cd7241916beb7a7741948b4040221201
#
_entry.id   cd7241916beb7a7741948b4040221201
#
_cell.length_a   1.000
_cell.length_b   1.000
_cell.length_c   1.000
_cell.angle_alpha   90.00
_cell.angle_beta   90.00
_cell.angle_gamma   90.00
#
_symmetry.space_group_name_H-M   'P 1'
#
loop_
_entity.id
_entity.type
_entity.pdbx_description
1 polymer ?
#
loop_
_entity_poly.entity_id
_entity_poly.type
_entity_poly.pdbx_seq_one_letter_code
_entity_poly.pdbx_strand_id
1 'polypeptide(L)'
;YTVGGWPKLDQTFRILRVFVAATQPLAPETRAHVLPRNTTMHDGRGDIYVYKYNREGRIVASMFPMGRRGVDVAHTARVLTDRLKWLSPGIREDIRWDYLWWGELDMQQKTIPRLYGLAPGVAAMTGLSGRGVPTGSMLGGILSEWAMDVPAAELSLPVEPLKAAPRYMAYGPKQSLRYFRARD
;
A
#
# COMPACT_ATOMS: atom_id res chain seq x y z
N TYR A 1 3.32 1.21 -13.49
CA TYR A 1 3.81 2.40 -12.82
C TYR A 1 4.81 3.11 -13.71
N THR A 2 4.35 4.10 -14.45
CA THR A 2 5.17 4.85 -15.41
C THR A 2 5.74 6.10 -14.74
N VAL A 3 6.79 5.90 -13.93
CA VAL A 3 7.60 7.01 -13.41
C VAL A 3 8.54 7.46 -14.51
N GLY A 4 8.54 8.73 -14.86
CA GLY A 4 9.44 9.28 -15.85
C GLY A 4 8.90 9.40 -17.27
N GLY A 5 7.69 8.88 -17.55
CA GLY A 5 7.06 9.06 -18.85
C GLY A 5 6.55 10.48 -19.12
N TRP A 6 6.41 11.31 -18.06
CA TRP A 6 5.95 12.70 -18.18
C TRP A 6 6.78 13.64 -17.32
N PRO A 7 7.29 14.75 -17.88
CA PRO A 7 8.13 15.69 -17.14
C PRO A 7 7.46 16.23 -15.87
N LYS A 8 8.17 16.19 -14.75
CA LYS A 8 7.75 16.69 -13.44
C LYS A 8 6.62 15.91 -12.74
N LEU A 9 5.95 14.97 -13.39
CA LEU A 9 4.90 14.17 -12.74
C LEU A 9 5.47 13.32 -11.59
N ASP A 10 6.63 12.72 -11.80
CA ASP A 10 7.38 11.94 -10.81
C ASP A 10 7.79 12.74 -9.56
N GLN A 11 7.82 14.07 -9.66
CA GLN A 11 8.15 14.96 -8.56
C GLN A 11 6.95 15.27 -7.66
N THR A 12 5.72 15.00 -8.12
CA THR A 12 4.50 15.38 -7.40
C THR A 12 4.17 14.48 -6.20
N PHE A 13 4.82 13.32 -6.07
CA PHE A 13 4.64 12.35 -5.00
C PHE A 13 5.96 11.79 -4.50
N ARG A 14 5.90 10.90 -3.51
CA ARG A 14 7.05 10.13 -3.03
C ARG A 14 6.72 8.65 -3.04
N ILE A 15 7.69 7.87 -3.47
CA ILE A 15 7.57 6.42 -3.50
C ILE A 15 7.80 5.87 -2.10
N LEU A 16 6.85 5.05 -1.65
CA LEU A 16 6.99 4.22 -0.47
C LEU A 16 6.87 2.76 -0.89
N ARG A 17 7.91 1.97 -0.61
CA ARG A 17 7.91 0.54 -0.90
C ARG A 17 7.13 -0.22 0.16
N VAL A 18 6.35 -1.21 -0.27
CA VAL A 18 5.63 -2.14 0.60
C VAL A 18 6.00 -3.57 0.21
N PHE A 19 6.18 -4.44 1.19
CA PHE A 19 6.35 -5.87 0.99
C PHE A 19 5.04 -6.59 1.22
N VAL A 20 4.84 -7.61 0.41
CA VAL A 20 3.71 -8.53 0.52
C VAL A 20 4.28 -9.96 0.48
N ALA A 21 3.78 -10.80 1.35
CA ALA A 21 4.16 -12.21 1.40
C ALA A 21 2.92 -13.10 1.47
N ALA A 22 3.02 -14.32 0.98
CA ALA A 22 1.96 -15.31 1.13
C ALA A 22 2.54 -16.60 1.71
N THR A 23 1.86 -17.15 2.72
CA THR A 23 2.25 -18.41 3.37
C THR A 23 1.99 -19.61 2.44
N GLN A 24 2.44 -20.82 2.85
CA GLN A 24 1.84 -22.05 2.37
C GLN A 24 0.32 -22.03 2.69
N PRO A 25 -0.52 -22.85 2.02
CA PRO A 25 -1.88 -23.07 2.48
C PRO A 25 -1.86 -23.55 3.93
N LEU A 26 -2.62 -22.87 4.80
CA LEU A 26 -2.67 -23.24 6.21
C LEU A 26 -3.66 -24.38 6.43
N ALA A 27 -3.36 -25.21 7.42
CA ALA A 27 -4.22 -26.30 7.82
C ALA A 27 -5.63 -25.80 8.23
N PRO A 28 -6.69 -26.59 7.98
CA PRO A 28 -8.05 -26.21 8.35
C PRO A 28 -8.20 -25.84 9.83
N GLU A 29 -7.49 -26.54 10.70
CA GLU A 29 -7.48 -26.31 12.14
C GLU A 29 -6.91 -24.94 12.47
N THR A 30 -5.80 -24.53 11.84
CA THR A 30 -5.23 -23.19 11.99
C THR A 30 -6.19 -22.13 11.48
N ARG A 31 -6.82 -22.35 10.31
CA ARG A 31 -7.79 -21.40 9.74
C ARG A 31 -9.05 -21.24 10.58
N ALA A 32 -9.44 -22.24 11.36
CA ALA A 32 -10.54 -22.14 12.29
C ALA A 32 -10.27 -21.17 13.46
N HIS A 33 -9.00 -20.91 13.76
CA HIS A 33 -8.58 -20.01 14.84
C HIS A 33 -8.04 -18.68 14.34
N VAL A 34 -7.41 -18.66 13.18
CA VAL A 34 -6.79 -17.44 12.59
C VAL A 34 -7.72 -16.88 11.54
N LEU A 35 -8.26 -15.71 11.76
CA LEU A 35 -9.25 -15.05 10.87
C LEU A 35 -10.42 -15.99 10.49
N PRO A 36 -11.12 -16.60 11.45
CA PRO A 36 -12.09 -17.67 11.20
C PRO A 36 -13.28 -17.27 10.33
N ARG A 37 -13.56 -15.97 10.23
CA ARG A 37 -14.62 -15.41 9.38
C ARG A 37 -14.12 -14.97 8.02
N ASN A 38 -12.90 -15.35 7.65
CA ASN A 38 -12.25 -14.91 6.40
C ASN A 38 -12.23 -13.38 6.23
N THR A 39 -12.12 -12.65 7.33
CA THR A 39 -12.06 -11.20 7.36
C THR A 39 -10.65 -10.72 7.01
N THR A 40 -10.53 -9.51 6.48
CA THR A 40 -9.26 -8.82 6.45
C THR A 40 -9.00 -8.21 7.83
N MET A 41 -7.82 -8.46 8.39
CA MET A 41 -7.38 -7.82 9.60
C MET A 41 -6.36 -6.73 9.28
N HIS A 42 -6.53 -5.63 9.96
CA HIS A 42 -5.63 -4.49 9.93
C HIS A 42 -5.28 -4.18 11.37
N ASP A 43 -4.02 -4.30 11.75
CA ASP A 43 -3.67 -3.96 13.12
C ASP A 43 -3.63 -2.43 13.31
N GLY A 44 -3.99 -1.98 14.50
CA GLY A 44 -4.09 -0.55 14.82
C GLY A 44 -2.76 0.14 15.10
N ARG A 45 -1.61 -0.47 14.78
CA ARG A 45 -0.29 0.11 15.00
C ARG A 45 0.06 1.13 13.93
N GLY A 46 0.97 2.03 14.26
CA GLY A 46 1.51 2.97 13.30
C GLY A 46 2.40 2.32 12.23
N ASP A 47 3.03 1.19 12.53
CA ASP A 47 3.65 0.28 11.55
C ASP A 47 2.65 -0.81 11.19
N ILE A 48 1.76 -0.48 10.29
CA ILE A 48 0.57 -1.24 9.95
C ILE A 48 0.93 -2.58 9.29
N TYR A 49 0.33 -3.66 9.79
CA TYR A 49 0.33 -4.97 9.15
C TYR A 49 -1.10 -5.32 8.74
N VAL A 50 -1.24 -5.81 7.51
CA VAL A 50 -2.53 -6.25 6.98
C VAL A 50 -2.45 -7.74 6.67
N TYR A 51 -3.45 -8.49 7.10
CA TYR A 51 -3.54 -9.93 6.90
C TYR A 51 -4.90 -10.29 6.34
N LYS A 52 -4.92 -11.19 5.37
CA LYS A 52 -6.16 -11.79 4.84
C LYS A 52 -5.85 -13.15 4.24
N TYR A 53 -6.88 -13.99 4.13
CA TYR A 53 -6.77 -15.21 3.33
C TYR A 53 -6.96 -14.92 1.83
N ASN A 54 -6.26 -15.69 1.01
CA ASN A 54 -6.62 -15.88 -0.39
C ASN A 54 -7.55 -17.11 -0.55
N ARG A 55 -7.96 -17.40 -1.77
CA ARG A 55 -8.85 -18.54 -2.08
C ARG A 55 -8.23 -19.90 -1.76
N GLU A 56 -6.92 -20.00 -1.76
CA GLU A 56 -6.15 -21.22 -1.49
C GLU A 56 -5.92 -21.46 0.01
N GLY A 57 -6.43 -20.58 0.88
CA GLY A 57 -6.20 -20.67 2.32
C GLY A 57 -4.81 -20.26 2.78
N ARG A 58 -4.11 -19.45 1.98
CA ARG A 58 -2.85 -18.82 2.35
C ARG A 58 -3.12 -17.50 3.06
N ILE A 59 -2.37 -17.17 4.10
CA ILE A 59 -2.35 -15.81 4.61
C ILE A 59 -1.49 -14.96 3.69
N VAL A 60 -2.09 -13.90 3.16
CA VAL A 60 -1.39 -12.80 2.50
C VAL A 60 -1.18 -11.70 3.51
N ALA A 61 0.07 -11.36 3.78
CA ALA A 61 0.46 -10.33 4.73
C ALA A 61 1.22 -9.21 4.03
N SER A 62 1.08 -7.98 4.51
CA SER A 62 1.86 -6.85 4.01
C SER A 62 2.51 -6.09 5.15
N MET A 63 3.70 -5.52 4.86
CA MET A 63 4.45 -4.69 5.78
C MET A 63 5.34 -3.69 5.05
N PHE A 64 5.74 -2.62 5.74
CA PHE A 64 6.76 -1.73 5.22
C PHE A 64 8.18 -2.32 5.40
N PRO A 65 9.12 -2.02 4.48
CA PRO A 65 10.47 -2.58 4.55
C PRO A 65 11.19 -2.15 5.83
N MET A 66 11.95 -3.08 6.39
CA MET A 66 12.77 -2.85 7.56
C MET A 66 14.25 -2.69 7.16
N GLY A 67 14.87 -1.61 7.66
CA GLY A 67 16.31 -1.41 7.55
C GLY A 67 16.80 -0.69 6.28
N ARG A 68 18.13 -0.52 6.22
CA ARG A 68 18.83 0.23 5.16
C ARG A 68 19.13 -0.60 3.90
N ARG A 69 19.17 -1.92 4.01
CA ARG A 69 19.75 -2.82 3.00
C ARG A 69 18.73 -3.48 2.05
N GLY A 70 17.62 -2.82 1.77
CA GLY A 70 16.64 -3.45 0.88
C GLY A 70 15.91 -4.62 1.54
N VAL A 71 15.47 -5.60 0.75
CA VAL A 71 14.73 -6.75 1.28
C VAL A 71 15.70 -7.82 1.74
N ASP A 72 15.90 -7.91 3.02
CA ASP A 72 16.33 -9.18 3.61
C ASP A 72 15.10 -10.09 3.72
N VAL A 73 14.97 -11.02 2.78
CA VAL A 73 13.84 -11.95 2.69
C VAL A 73 13.70 -12.77 3.97
N ALA A 74 14.79 -13.30 4.50
CA ALA A 74 14.78 -14.12 5.71
C ALA A 74 14.36 -13.32 6.94
N HIS A 75 14.87 -12.10 7.05
CA HIS A 75 14.45 -11.18 8.12
C HIS A 75 12.97 -10.80 8.01
N THR A 76 12.51 -10.46 6.81
CA THR A 76 11.09 -10.11 6.56
C THR A 76 10.16 -11.28 6.90
N ALA A 77 10.50 -12.49 6.44
CA ALA A 77 9.73 -13.69 6.74
C ALA A 77 9.63 -13.95 8.25
N ARG A 78 10.74 -13.80 8.98
CA ARG A 78 10.77 -13.94 10.43
C ARG A 78 9.90 -12.91 11.13
N VAL A 79 10.03 -11.63 10.79
CA VAL A 79 9.21 -10.56 11.38
C VAL A 79 7.72 -10.79 11.13
N LEU A 80 7.34 -11.18 9.92
CA LEU A 80 5.95 -11.51 9.60
C LEU A 80 5.45 -12.72 10.39
N THR A 81 6.28 -13.75 10.57
CA THR A 81 5.94 -14.94 11.37
C THR A 81 5.75 -14.59 12.84
N ASP A 82 6.70 -13.86 13.43
CA ASP A 82 6.64 -13.45 14.83
C ASP A 82 5.39 -12.60 15.09
N ARG A 83 5.10 -11.69 14.17
CA ARG A 83 3.92 -10.84 14.24
C ARG A 83 2.62 -11.63 14.13
N LEU A 84 2.55 -12.57 13.19
CA LEU A 84 1.38 -13.41 13.01
C LEU A 84 1.13 -14.30 14.22
N LYS A 85 2.18 -14.93 14.78
CA LYS A 85 2.09 -15.74 15.99
C LYS A 85 1.70 -14.91 17.21
N TRP A 86 2.19 -13.68 17.32
CA TRP A 86 1.80 -12.76 18.39
C TRP A 86 0.31 -12.38 18.31
N LEU A 87 -0.21 -12.10 17.11
CA LEU A 87 -1.61 -11.79 16.90
C LEU A 87 -2.53 -13.00 17.05
N SER A 88 -2.02 -14.19 16.79
CA SER A 88 -2.76 -15.44 16.80
C SER A 88 -1.97 -16.53 17.52
N PRO A 89 -1.91 -16.50 18.87
CA PRO A 89 -1.10 -17.45 19.64
C PRO A 89 -1.52 -18.94 19.48
N GLY A 90 -2.69 -19.17 18.90
CA GLY A 90 -3.19 -20.53 18.60
C GLY A 90 -2.51 -21.22 17.41
N ILE A 91 -1.68 -20.52 16.65
CA ILE A 91 -0.94 -21.12 15.54
C ILE A 91 0.12 -22.10 16.09
N ARG A 92 -0.07 -23.40 15.80
CA ARG A 92 0.83 -24.50 16.20
C ARG A 92 1.75 -24.95 15.09
N GLU A 93 1.36 -24.74 13.83
CA GLU A 93 2.13 -25.14 12.67
C GLU A 93 3.28 -24.15 12.38
N ASP A 94 4.29 -24.67 11.69
CA ASP A 94 5.39 -23.83 11.19
C ASP A 94 4.91 -23.03 9.98
N ILE A 95 5.10 -21.73 10.06
CA ILE A 95 4.75 -20.82 8.97
C ILE A 95 5.90 -20.71 7.99
N ARG A 96 5.65 -21.19 6.78
CA ARG A 96 6.54 -21.01 5.64
C ARG A 96 5.94 -19.98 4.69
N TRP A 97 6.75 -19.04 4.26
CA TRP A 97 6.39 -18.04 3.27
C TRP A 97 6.81 -18.52 1.88
N ASP A 98 5.85 -19.02 1.10
CA ASP A 98 6.09 -19.54 -0.24
C ASP A 98 6.38 -18.43 -1.25
N TYR A 99 5.79 -17.24 -1.03
CA TYR A 99 5.94 -16.10 -1.91
C TYR A 99 6.28 -14.86 -1.09
N LEU A 100 7.18 -14.05 -1.64
CA LEU A 100 7.48 -12.72 -1.15
C LEU A 100 7.76 -11.81 -2.34
N TRP A 101 7.06 -10.69 -2.41
CA TRP A 101 7.23 -9.67 -3.45
C TRP A 101 7.08 -8.28 -2.85
N TRP A 102 7.34 -7.28 -3.66
CA TRP A 102 7.21 -5.90 -3.25
C TRP A 102 6.55 -5.06 -4.34
N GLY A 103 5.95 -3.95 -3.93
CA GLY A 103 5.39 -2.93 -4.78
C GLY A 103 5.75 -1.54 -4.30
N GLU A 104 5.43 -0.56 -5.10
CA GLU A 104 5.66 0.84 -4.78
C GLU A 104 4.33 1.58 -4.72
N LEU A 105 4.19 2.41 -3.68
CA LEU A 105 3.04 3.27 -3.46
C LEU A 105 3.44 4.70 -3.77
N ASP A 106 2.58 5.41 -4.47
CA ASP A 106 2.70 6.83 -4.77
C ASP A 106 2.08 7.66 -3.63
N MET A 107 2.88 8.06 -2.67
CA MET A 107 2.41 8.78 -1.49
C MET A 107 2.27 10.26 -1.75
N GLN A 108 1.08 10.81 -1.50
CA GLN A 108 0.78 12.24 -1.49
C GLN A 108 0.78 12.79 -0.05
N GLN A 109 0.98 14.09 0.08
CA GLN A 109 1.11 14.76 1.38
C GLN A 109 -0.07 14.50 2.33
N LYS A 110 -1.28 14.52 1.83
CA LYS A 110 -2.51 14.28 2.62
C LYS A 110 -3.13 12.91 2.32
N THR A 111 -2.39 12.04 1.63
CA THR A 111 -2.90 10.75 1.14
C THR A 111 -4.20 10.84 0.32
N ILE A 112 -4.49 12.00 -0.24
CA ILE A 112 -5.64 12.27 -1.12
C ILE A 112 -5.15 12.22 -2.56
N PRO A 113 -5.82 11.51 -3.46
CA PRO A 113 -5.49 11.49 -4.88
C PRO A 113 -5.54 12.89 -5.49
N ARG A 114 -4.77 13.09 -6.55
CA ARG A 114 -4.72 14.34 -7.29
C ARG A 114 -4.87 14.08 -8.78
N LEU A 115 -5.65 14.94 -9.44
CA LEU A 115 -5.83 14.96 -10.87
C LEU A 115 -4.99 16.09 -11.47
N TYR A 116 -4.22 15.77 -12.51
CA TYR A 116 -3.38 16.72 -13.24
C TYR A 116 -3.77 16.75 -14.70
N GLY A 117 -4.02 17.93 -15.24
CA GLY A 117 -4.03 18.15 -16.68
C GLY A 117 -2.59 18.28 -17.19
N LEU A 118 -2.14 17.37 -18.03
CA LEU A 118 -0.76 17.32 -18.50
C LEU A 118 -0.58 17.99 -19.86
N ALA A 119 -1.55 17.79 -20.74
CA ALA A 119 -1.63 18.38 -22.08
C ALA A 119 -3.08 18.35 -22.55
N PRO A 120 -3.44 18.99 -23.68
CA PRO A 120 -4.76 18.80 -24.31
C PRO A 120 -5.06 17.30 -24.52
N GLY A 121 -6.17 16.83 -23.98
CA GLY A 121 -6.58 15.42 -24.03
C GLY A 121 -5.75 14.45 -23.18
N VAL A 122 -4.84 14.94 -22.32
CA VAL A 122 -3.99 14.08 -21.47
C VAL A 122 -4.14 14.47 -19.99
N ALA A 123 -4.64 13.54 -19.18
CA ALA A 123 -4.72 13.67 -17.74
C ALA A 123 -3.95 12.55 -17.02
N ALA A 124 -3.52 12.82 -15.81
CA ALA A 124 -2.93 11.82 -14.92
C ALA A 124 -3.50 11.95 -13.52
N MET A 125 -3.61 10.81 -12.85
CA MET A 125 -3.90 10.75 -11.43
C MET A 125 -2.76 10.09 -10.66
N THR A 126 -2.46 10.65 -9.49
CA THR A 126 -1.48 10.08 -8.57
C THR A 126 -2.01 10.15 -7.13
N GLY A 127 -1.34 9.49 -6.21
CA GLY A 127 -1.68 9.56 -4.79
C GLY A 127 -2.71 8.53 -4.33
N LEU A 128 -2.77 7.36 -4.98
CA LEU A 128 -3.60 6.25 -4.50
C LEU A 128 -3.20 5.78 -3.10
N SER A 129 -1.92 5.99 -2.73
CA SER A 129 -1.41 5.83 -1.36
C SER A 129 -1.78 4.49 -0.71
N GLY A 130 -1.76 3.40 -1.48
CA GLY A 130 -2.11 2.05 -1.03
C GLY A 130 -3.60 1.71 -1.04
N ARG A 131 -4.47 2.62 -1.45
CA ARG A 131 -5.95 2.44 -1.50
C ARG A 131 -6.48 2.31 -2.92
N GLY A 132 -5.69 1.70 -3.82
CA GLY A 132 -5.95 1.69 -5.25
C GLY A 132 -7.30 1.11 -5.68
N VAL A 133 -7.81 0.05 -5.02
CA VAL A 133 -9.04 -0.62 -5.47
C VAL A 133 -10.28 0.28 -5.33
N PRO A 134 -10.70 0.70 -4.12
CA PRO A 134 -11.90 1.54 -3.99
C PRO A 134 -11.70 2.93 -4.60
N THR A 135 -10.52 3.52 -4.37
CA THR A 135 -10.21 4.86 -4.88
C THR A 135 -10.09 4.86 -6.41
N GLY A 136 -9.48 3.82 -7.00
CA GLY A 136 -9.35 3.72 -8.46
C GLY A 136 -10.69 3.64 -9.18
N SER A 137 -11.68 2.94 -8.61
CA SER A 137 -13.04 2.89 -9.18
C SER A 137 -13.70 4.27 -9.19
N MET A 138 -13.60 5.01 -8.09
CA MET A 138 -14.11 6.39 -8.00
C MET A 138 -13.40 7.33 -8.98
N LEU A 139 -12.08 7.24 -9.03
CA LEU A 139 -11.26 8.08 -9.91
C LEU A 139 -11.50 7.77 -11.39
N GLY A 140 -11.84 6.51 -11.72
CA GLY A 140 -12.26 6.12 -13.07
C GLY A 140 -13.49 6.88 -13.53
N GLY A 141 -14.48 7.08 -12.65
CA GLY A 141 -15.64 7.93 -12.91
C GLY A 141 -15.24 9.38 -13.23
N ILE A 142 -14.39 9.98 -12.38
CA ILE A 142 -13.91 11.37 -12.58
C ILE A 142 -13.10 11.52 -13.88
N LEU A 143 -12.27 10.53 -14.21
CA LEU A 143 -11.56 10.55 -15.50
C LEU A 143 -12.49 10.40 -16.70
N SER A 144 -13.59 9.66 -16.54
CA SER A 144 -14.63 9.54 -17.56
C SER A 144 -15.34 10.88 -17.77
N GLU A 145 -15.74 11.58 -16.71
CA GLU A 145 -16.33 12.92 -16.77
C GLU A 145 -15.35 13.89 -17.48
N TRP A 146 -14.09 13.88 -17.08
CA TRP A 146 -13.05 14.69 -17.71
C TRP A 146 -12.89 14.36 -19.21
N ALA A 147 -12.94 13.08 -19.61
CA ALA A 147 -12.82 12.65 -21.01
C ALA A 147 -14.05 12.98 -21.86
N MET A 148 -15.20 13.26 -21.21
CA MET A 148 -16.43 13.75 -21.84
C MET A 148 -16.53 15.28 -21.80
N ASP A 149 -15.43 15.97 -21.61
CA ASP A 149 -15.32 17.43 -21.60
C ASP A 149 -16.17 18.13 -20.51
N VAL A 150 -16.47 17.44 -19.41
CA VAL A 150 -17.08 18.10 -18.23
C VAL A 150 -16.11 19.18 -17.74
N PRO A 151 -16.61 20.42 -17.53
CA PRO A 151 -15.76 21.52 -17.09
C PRO A 151 -14.96 21.20 -15.83
N ALA A 152 -13.68 21.54 -15.79
CA ALA A 152 -12.81 21.23 -14.66
C ALA A 152 -13.31 21.73 -13.30
N ALA A 153 -14.11 22.80 -13.29
CA ALA A 153 -14.73 23.35 -12.09
C ALA A 153 -15.90 22.50 -11.55
N GLU A 154 -16.46 21.62 -12.36
CA GLU A 154 -17.59 20.75 -12.01
C GLU A 154 -17.15 19.35 -11.61
N LEU A 155 -15.86 18.99 -11.85
CA LEU A 155 -15.33 17.70 -11.45
C LEU A 155 -15.28 17.58 -9.93
N SER A 156 -15.58 16.39 -9.40
CA SER A 156 -15.52 16.09 -7.97
C SER A 156 -14.09 16.16 -7.39
N LEU A 157 -13.08 16.15 -8.23
CA LEU A 157 -11.66 16.33 -7.87
C LEU A 157 -11.07 17.46 -8.72
N PRO A 158 -10.52 18.51 -8.11
CA PRO A 158 -9.98 19.63 -8.86
C PRO A 158 -8.78 19.21 -9.71
N VAL A 159 -8.68 19.79 -10.90
CA VAL A 159 -7.47 19.67 -11.74
C VAL A 159 -6.39 20.60 -11.17
N GLU A 160 -5.30 20.01 -10.70
CA GLU A 160 -4.22 20.75 -10.06
C GLU A 160 -3.03 20.97 -11.01
N PRO A 161 -2.26 22.05 -10.80
CA PRO A 161 -0.97 22.21 -11.49
C PRO A 161 0.07 21.21 -10.94
N LEU A 162 1.01 20.80 -11.78
CA LEU A 162 2.14 19.98 -11.36
C LEU A 162 3.01 20.74 -10.34
N LYS A 163 2.94 20.33 -9.08
CA LYS A 163 3.70 20.91 -7.98
C LYS A 163 4.53 19.83 -7.30
N ALA A 164 5.83 20.08 -7.15
CA ALA A 164 6.72 19.12 -6.50
C ALA A 164 6.29 18.85 -5.05
N ALA A 165 6.31 17.58 -4.66
CA ALA A 165 6.05 17.18 -3.29
C ALA A 165 7.09 17.77 -2.34
N PRO A 166 6.69 18.21 -1.15
CA PRO A 166 7.59 18.82 -0.18
C PRO A 166 8.79 17.92 0.14
N ARG A 167 9.96 18.51 0.33
CA ARG A 167 11.22 17.77 0.59
C ARG A 167 11.14 16.86 1.83
N TYR A 168 10.44 17.29 2.88
CA TYR A 168 10.29 16.48 4.10
C TYR A 168 9.62 15.14 3.87
N MET A 169 8.78 15.00 2.84
CA MET A 169 8.15 13.73 2.50
C MET A 169 9.15 12.64 2.08
N ALA A 170 10.37 13.00 1.73
CA ALA A 170 11.42 12.01 1.46
C ALA A 170 11.87 11.28 2.74
N TYR A 171 11.74 11.91 3.89
CA TYR A 171 12.23 11.41 5.18
C TYR A 171 11.12 11.11 6.17
N GLY A 172 10.01 11.87 6.12
CA GLY A 172 8.90 11.78 7.07
C GLY A 172 8.36 10.38 7.27
N PRO A 173 7.98 9.64 6.23
CA PRO A 173 7.46 8.29 6.38
C PRO A 173 8.45 7.32 7.05
N LYS A 174 9.75 7.44 6.73
CA LYS A 174 10.79 6.59 7.33
C LYS A 174 10.99 6.90 8.82
N GLN A 175 10.95 8.17 9.20
CA GLN A 175 11.07 8.56 10.61
C GLN A 175 9.83 8.18 11.41
N SER A 176 8.64 8.35 10.82
CA SER A 176 7.39 7.91 11.45
C SER A 176 7.39 6.41 11.70
N LEU A 177 7.79 5.59 10.73
CA LEU A 177 7.90 4.14 10.90
C LEU A 177 8.89 3.76 12.01
N ARG A 178 10.03 4.45 12.11
CA ARG A 178 10.99 4.22 13.21
C ARG A 178 10.39 4.54 14.56
N TYR A 179 9.72 5.68 14.65
CA TYR A 179 9.05 6.09 15.89
C TYR A 179 7.99 5.09 16.32
N PHE A 180 7.11 4.68 15.41
CA PHE A 180 6.06 3.71 15.72
C PHE A 180 6.60 2.36 16.14
N ARG A 181 7.64 1.86 15.46
CA ARG A 181 8.31 0.60 15.83
C ARG A 181 8.98 0.63 17.18
N ALA A 182 9.45 1.80 17.62
CA ALA A 182 10.05 1.96 18.93
C ALA A 182 9.02 2.12 20.05
N ARG A 183 7.83 2.64 19.71
CA ARG A 183 6.73 2.85 20.66
C ARG A 183 5.85 1.61 20.81
N ASP A 184 5.56 0.92 19.73
CA ASP A 184 4.60 -0.18 19.62
C ASP A 184 5.26 -1.56 19.80
#